data_495ff86304918ad72d5cf2c9c2a29da5
#
_entry.id   495ff86304918ad72d5cf2c9c2a29da5
#
_cell.length_a   1.000
_cell.length_b   1.000
_cell.length_c   1.000
_cell.angle_alpha   90.00
_cell.angle_beta   90.00
_cell.angle_gamma   90.00
#
_symmetry.space_group_name_H-M   'P 1'
#
loop_
_entity.id
_entity.type
_entity.pdbx_description
1 polymer ?
#
loop_
_entity_poly.entity_id
_entity_poly.type
_entity_poly.pdbx_seq_one_letter_code
_entity_poly.pdbx_strand_id
1 'polypeptide(L)'
;AYWDVKYAKFAHATIATSWETAYFVRNFDNTVSKFYFVQDYEPFFFPHGSYYELAKNTYKFGFRGITAGDWIKDKLISDFGMKADSFGFSYDKDMYVPLKKKGTTKRVFFYARPVTPRRDFEIGLFALDLLCKKMPEVEVVFAGWDISTFEIPFKHKDMGIMSIDKLSKVYSQCDLCLIISNTNLSLLPLEVMASNSVAVCSKGENSTW
;
A
#
# COMPACT_ATOMS: atom_id res chain seq x y z
N ALA A 1 0.95 -24.82 -1.89
CA ALA A 1 0.17 -25.65 -2.82
C ALA A 1 0.48 -25.15 -4.23
N TYR A 2 1.11 -25.98 -5.06
CA TYR A 2 1.26 -25.69 -6.49
C TYR A 2 -0.13 -25.79 -7.10
N TRP A 3 -0.68 -24.68 -7.58
CA TRP A 3 -1.89 -24.68 -8.38
C TRP A 3 -1.56 -25.30 -9.72
N ASP A 4 -2.01 -26.52 -9.96
CA ASP A 4 -1.91 -27.12 -11.27
C ASP A 4 -3.02 -26.54 -12.16
N VAL A 5 -2.64 -25.53 -12.98
CA VAL A 5 -3.56 -24.88 -13.94
C VAL A 5 -4.17 -25.86 -14.95
N LYS A 6 -3.65 -27.07 -15.07
CA LYS A 6 -4.18 -28.15 -15.90
C LYS A 6 -5.66 -28.48 -15.66
N TYR A 7 -6.13 -28.30 -14.42
CA TYR A 7 -7.49 -28.62 -14.02
C TYR A 7 -8.41 -27.41 -13.97
N ALA A 8 -7.91 -26.21 -14.29
CA ALA A 8 -8.75 -25.03 -14.34
C ALA A 8 -9.70 -25.10 -15.54
N LYS A 9 -10.98 -24.78 -15.30
CA LYS A 9 -12.00 -24.76 -16.35
C LYS A 9 -11.71 -23.64 -17.34
N PHE A 10 -12.32 -23.73 -18.53
CA PHE A 10 -12.31 -22.66 -19.52
C PHE A 10 -12.77 -21.33 -18.93
N ALA A 11 -12.08 -20.26 -19.29
CA ALA A 11 -12.42 -18.90 -18.90
C ALA A 11 -12.35 -17.96 -20.13
N HIS A 12 -13.27 -17.00 -20.24
CA HIS A 12 -13.19 -15.96 -21.25
C HIS A 12 -12.08 -14.97 -20.94
N ALA A 13 -11.80 -14.72 -19.66
CA ALA A 13 -10.72 -13.86 -19.19
C ALA A 13 -10.03 -14.51 -17.99
N THR A 14 -8.70 -14.45 -17.96
CA THR A 14 -7.90 -14.86 -16.82
C THR A 14 -7.03 -13.70 -16.39
N ILE A 15 -7.05 -13.40 -15.08
CA ILE A 15 -6.43 -12.21 -14.54
C ILE A 15 -5.35 -12.63 -13.54
N ALA A 16 -4.09 -12.22 -13.80
CA ALA A 16 -3.03 -12.25 -12.80
C ALA A 16 -3.21 -11.08 -11.84
N THR A 17 -2.97 -11.31 -10.55
CA THR A 17 -3.08 -10.29 -9.48
C THR A 17 -1.78 -10.04 -8.73
N SER A 18 -0.74 -10.78 -9.08
CA SER A 18 0.64 -10.60 -8.61
C SER A 18 1.62 -11.18 -9.64
N TRP A 19 2.90 -10.83 -9.50
CA TRP A 19 3.94 -11.35 -10.39
C TRP A 19 4.04 -12.89 -10.34
N GLU A 20 3.82 -13.52 -9.18
CA GLU A 20 3.80 -14.98 -9.07
C GLU A 20 2.65 -15.57 -9.89
N THR A 21 1.45 -15.00 -9.74
CA THR A 21 0.27 -15.47 -10.49
C THR A 21 0.37 -15.20 -11.98
N ALA A 22 1.15 -14.20 -12.40
CA ALA A 22 1.39 -13.91 -13.81
C ALA A 22 2.11 -15.07 -14.52
N TYR A 23 3.02 -15.77 -13.85
CA TYR A 23 3.65 -16.97 -14.41
C TYR A 23 2.68 -18.13 -14.60
N PHE A 24 1.71 -18.30 -13.69
CA PHE A 24 0.64 -19.30 -13.86
C PHE A 24 -0.30 -18.94 -15.01
N VAL A 25 -0.75 -17.67 -15.05
CA VAL A 25 -1.65 -17.19 -16.13
C VAL A 25 -0.95 -17.27 -17.48
N ARG A 26 0.36 -17.02 -17.57
CA ARG A 26 1.13 -17.19 -18.80
C ARG A 26 0.99 -18.60 -19.39
N ASN A 27 1.07 -19.61 -18.54
CA ASN A 27 1.04 -21.02 -18.94
C ASN A 27 -0.37 -21.61 -19.01
N PHE A 28 -1.42 -20.82 -18.74
CA PHE A 28 -2.81 -21.25 -18.82
C PHE A 28 -3.39 -20.97 -20.20
N ASP A 29 -3.59 -22.02 -21.01
CA ASP A 29 -4.01 -21.88 -22.41
C ASP A 29 -5.54 -22.02 -22.61
N ASN A 30 -6.27 -22.47 -21.58
CA ASN A 30 -7.73 -22.65 -21.65
C ASN A 30 -8.47 -21.33 -21.35
N THR A 31 -8.06 -20.24 -22.02
CA THR A 31 -8.61 -18.90 -21.86
C THR A 31 -8.53 -18.09 -23.16
N VAL A 32 -9.49 -17.17 -23.37
CA VAL A 32 -9.52 -16.31 -24.55
C VAL A 32 -8.59 -15.10 -24.38
N SER A 33 -8.57 -14.49 -23.20
CA SER A 33 -7.82 -13.27 -22.94
C SER A 33 -7.09 -13.32 -21.60
N LYS A 34 -5.87 -12.79 -21.56
CA LYS A 34 -5.03 -12.72 -20.37
C LYS A 34 -4.82 -11.28 -19.95
N PHE A 35 -5.07 -10.99 -18.68
CA PHE A 35 -4.93 -9.67 -18.08
C PHE A 35 -3.99 -9.73 -16.88
N TYR A 36 -3.43 -8.57 -16.54
CA TYR A 36 -2.67 -8.38 -15.32
C TYR A 36 -3.24 -7.18 -14.53
N PHE A 37 -3.80 -7.44 -13.36
CA PHE A 37 -4.24 -6.42 -12.42
C PHE A 37 -3.04 -5.94 -11.61
N VAL A 38 -2.45 -4.83 -12.03
CA VAL A 38 -1.20 -4.30 -11.47
C VAL A 38 -1.53 -3.23 -10.43
N GLN A 39 -1.42 -3.59 -9.16
CA GLN A 39 -1.74 -2.72 -8.03
C GLN A 39 -0.58 -1.82 -7.60
N ASP A 40 0.64 -2.22 -7.91
CA ASP A 40 1.87 -1.48 -7.64
C ASP A 40 2.95 -1.90 -8.63
N TYR A 41 4.07 -1.19 -8.70
CA TYR A 41 5.24 -1.64 -9.43
C TYR A 41 6.00 -2.68 -8.60
N GLU A 42 5.60 -3.95 -8.74
CA GLU A 42 6.01 -5.05 -7.87
C GLU A 42 7.52 -5.31 -7.80
N PRO A 43 8.36 -5.00 -8.83
CA PRO A 43 9.80 -5.06 -8.68
C PRO A 43 10.33 -4.27 -7.47
N PHE A 44 9.70 -3.16 -7.10
CA PHE A 44 10.10 -2.34 -5.94
C PHE A 44 9.81 -2.99 -4.58
N PHE A 45 9.16 -4.15 -4.56
CA PHE A 45 8.97 -4.92 -3.33
C PHE A 45 10.24 -5.65 -2.88
N PHE A 46 11.22 -5.76 -3.78
CA PHE A 46 12.42 -6.56 -3.60
C PHE A 46 13.68 -5.73 -3.84
N PRO A 47 14.80 -6.03 -3.15
CA PRO A 47 16.09 -5.52 -3.54
C PRO A 47 16.46 -6.07 -4.93
N HIS A 48 17.36 -5.40 -5.64
CA HIS A 48 17.89 -5.92 -6.91
C HIS A 48 18.39 -7.34 -6.75
N GLY A 49 17.84 -8.27 -7.55
CA GLY A 49 18.11 -9.70 -7.48
C GLY A 49 17.04 -10.51 -8.21
N SER A 50 17.01 -11.80 -7.98
CA SER A 50 16.15 -12.73 -8.74
C SER A 50 14.67 -12.36 -8.67
N TYR A 51 14.15 -12.02 -7.50
CA TYR A 51 12.73 -11.67 -7.34
C TYR A 51 12.39 -10.36 -8.05
N TYR A 52 13.27 -9.36 -7.99
CA TYR A 52 13.11 -8.11 -8.73
C TYR A 52 13.02 -8.38 -10.24
N GLU A 53 13.95 -9.16 -10.80
CA GLU A 53 13.98 -9.47 -12.22
C GLU A 53 12.81 -10.38 -12.65
N LEU A 54 12.41 -11.34 -11.82
CA LEU A 54 11.24 -12.19 -12.09
C LEU A 54 9.95 -11.34 -12.12
N ALA A 55 9.76 -10.47 -11.14
CA ALA A 55 8.59 -9.56 -11.12
C ALA A 55 8.59 -8.64 -12.35
N LYS A 56 9.71 -7.99 -12.65
CA LYS A 56 9.89 -7.11 -13.82
C LYS A 56 9.61 -7.83 -15.15
N ASN A 57 10.04 -9.08 -15.28
CA ASN A 57 9.86 -9.85 -16.49
C ASN A 57 8.39 -10.15 -16.80
N THR A 58 7.50 -10.17 -15.80
CA THR A 58 6.07 -10.46 -16.02
C THR A 58 5.38 -9.42 -16.89
N TYR A 59 5.85 -8.17 -16.91
CA TYR A 59 5.31 -7.11 -17.73
C TYR A 59 5.57 -7.30 -19.25
N LYS A 60 6.44 -8.25 -19.59
CA LYS A 60 6.76 -8.64 -20.99
C LYS A 60 5.93 -9.83 -21.50
N PHE A 61 5.00 -10.36 -20.71
CA PHE A 61 4.23 -11.56 -21.07
C PHE A 61 3.12 -11.32 -22.10
N GLY A 62 2.91 -10.07 -22.53
CA GLY A 62 1.91 -9.73 -23.54
C GLY A 62 0.48 -9.65 -22.99
N PHE A 63 0.31 -9.58 -21.67
CA PHE A 63 -0.99 -9.37 -21.05
C PHE A 63 -1.46 -7.92 -21.24
N ARG A 64 -2.79 -7.69 -21.16
CA ARG A 64 -3.32 -6.35 -21.01
C ARG A 64 -3.33 -5.95 -19.55
N GLY A 65 -2.69 -4.83 -19.22
CA GLY A 65 -2.62 -4.30 -17.86
C GLY A 65 -3.90 -3.57 -17.46
N ILE A 66 -4.33 -3.79 -16.22
CA ILE A 66 -5.34 -3.00 -15.52
C ILE A 66 -4.61 -2.43 -14.30
N THR A 67 -4.30 -1.13 -14.30
CA THR A 67 -3.36 -0.54 -13.34
C THR A 67 -4.04 0.35 -12.32
N ALA A 68 -3.56 0.28 -11.08
CA ALA A 68 -3.95 1.22 -10.04
C ALA A 68 -3.19 2.54 -10.21
N GLY A 69 -3.86 3.51 -10.84
CA GLY A 69 -3.32 4.84 -11.13
C GLY A 69 -2.56 4.95 -12.46
N ASP A 70 -2.41 6.19 -12.91
CA ASP A 70 -1.82 6.51 -14.21
C ASP A 70 -0.31 6.31 -14.24
N TRP A 71 0.41 6.58 -13.14
CA TRP A 71 1.86 6.43 -13.11
C TRP A 71 2.30 5.00 -13.48
N ILE A 72 1.65 3.97 -12.94
CA ILE A 72 1.95 2.57 -13.28
C ILE A 72 1.63 2.30 -14.74
N LYS A 73 0.46 2.75 -15.24
CA LYS A 73 0.08 2.61 -16.65
C LYS A 73 1.17 3.17 -17.56
N ASP A 74 1.55 4.43 -17.34
CA ASP A 74 2.50 5.12 -18.19
C ASP A 74 3.88 4.45 -18.15
N LYS A 75 4.32 4.02 -16.96
CA LYS A 75 5.56 3.25 -16.80
C LYS A 75 5.53 1.92 -17.54
N LEU A 76 4.44 1.17 -17.46
CA LEU A 76 4.32 -0.12 -18.15
C LEU A 76 4.26 0.03 -19.67
N ILE A 77 3.65 1.10 -20.17
CA ILE A 77 3.62 1.42 -21.59
C ILE A 77 5.01 1.83 -22.07
N SER A 78 5.68 2.77 -21.37
CA SER A 78 6.98 3.31 -21.77
C SER A 78 8.10 2.27 -21.70
N ASP A 79 8.17 1.54 -20.60
CA ASP A 79 9.32 0.68 -20.31
C ASP A 79 9.19 -0.74 -20.91
N PHE A 80 7.96 -1.20 -21.15
CA PHE A 80 7.69 -2.59 -21.57
C PHE A 80 6.82 -2.71 -22.83
N GLY A 81 6.26 -1.62 -23.36
CA GLY A 81 5.31 -1.66 -24.47
C GLY A 81 4.00 -2.36 -24.13
N MET A 82 3.66 -2.48 -22.86
CA MET A 82 2.46 -3.16 -22.39
C MET A 82 1.22 -2.35 -22.74
N LYS A 83 0.18 -2.97 -23.29
CA LYS A 83 -1.12 -2.31 -23.42
C LYS A 83 -1.78 -2.26 -22.05
N ALA A 84 -2.07 -1.07 -21.53
CA ALA A 84 -2.63 -0.91 -20.19
C ALA A 84 -3.68 0.20 -20.13
N ASP A 85 -4.68 -0.02 -19.28
CA ASP A 85 -5.67 0.96 -18.87
C ASP A 85 -5.59 1.15 -17.35
N SER A 86 -5.84 2.36 -16.86
CA SER A 86 -5.80 2.69 -15.45
C SER A 86 -7.18 2.89 -14.85
N PHE A 87 -7.29 2.70 -13.54
CA PHE A 87 -8.40 3.14 -12.72
C PHE A 87 -7.89 4.01 -11.57
N GLY A 88 -8.73 4.94 -11.11
CA GLY A 88 -8.41 5.84 -9.99
C GLY A 88 -8.57 5.15 -8.64
N PHE A 89 -7.93 5.74 -7.63
CA PHE A 89 -8.09 5.30 -6.25
C PHE A 89 -9.41 5.81 -5.67
N SER A 90 -9.98 5.04 -4.75
CA SER A 90 -11.17 5.39 -4.00
C SER A 90 -11.09 4.83 -2.58
N TYR A 91 -12.05 5.17 -1.75
CA TYR A 91 -12.17 4.64 -0.39
C TYR A 91 -13.62 4.18 -0.13
N ASP A 92 -13.81 3.34 0.85
CA ASP A 92 -15.15 2.92 1.30
C ASP A 92 -15.79 4.05 2.13
N LYS A 93 -16.73 4.76 1.52
CA LYS A 93 -17.42 5.91 2.13
C LYS A 93 -18.33 5.55 3.32
N ASP A 94 -18.73 4.28 3.42
CA ASP A 94 -19.59 3.82 4.51
C ASP A 94 -18.74 3.41 5.72
N MET A 95 -17.47 3.04 5.49
CA MET A 95 -16.51 2.66 6.53
C MET A 95 -15.71 3.85 7.06
N TYR A 96 -15.24 4.74 6.17
CA TYR A 96 -14.40 5.89 6.54
C TYR A 96 -15.23 7.16 6.58
N VAL A 97 -15.68 7.51 7.77
CA VAL A 97 -16.53 8.67 8.03
C VAL A 97 -15.89 9.61 9.06
N PRO A 98 -16.12 10.92 8.96
CA PRO A 98 -15.59 11.88 9.91
C PRO A 98 -16.26 11.73 11.27
N LEU A 99 -15.48 11.43 12.31
CA LEU A 99 -15.94 11.40 13.68
C LEU A 99 -15.33 12.55 14.46
N LYS A 100 -16.09 13.07 15.44
CA LYS A 100 -15.60 14.16 16.30
C LYS A 100 -14.44 13.65 17.17
N LYS A 101 -13.30 14.35 17.09
CA LYS A 101 -12.16 14.11 17.96
C LYS A 101 -12.53 14.38 19.41
N LYS A 102 -12.13 13.48 20.30
CA LYS A 102 -12.33 13.61 21.75
C LYS A 102 -11.08 14.18 22.42
N GLY A 103 -11.28 15.25 23.21
CA GLY A 103 -10.20 15.92 23.93
C GLY A 103 -9.29 16.78 23.06
N THR A 104 -8.27 17.35 23.68
CA THR A 104 -7.35 18.33 23.09
C THR A 104 -5.94 17.80 22.84
N THR A 105 -5.66 16.53 23.20
CA THR A 105 -4.34 15.91 23.00
C THR A 105 -3.97 15.91 21.52
N LYS A 106 -2.80 16.45 21.19
CA LYS A 106 -2.26 16.38 19.84
C LYS A 106 -1.78 14.97 19.56
N ARG A 107 -2.28 14.36 18.48
CA ARG A 107 -1.92 12.99 18.10
C ARG A 107 -1.50 12.90 16.66
N VAL A 108 -0.44 12.12 16.46
CA VAL A 108 0.05 11.73 15.14
C VAL A 108 -0.14 10.23 14.99
N PHE A 109 -0.86 9.80 13.96
CA PHE A 109 -0.98 8.39 13.62
C PHE A 109 0.19 7.98 12.71
N PHE A 110 0.74 6.80 12.93
CA PHE A 110 1.70 6.16 12.03
C PHE A 110 1.36 4.67 11.85
N TYR A 111 1.19 4.28 10.60
CA TYR A 111 0.88 2.89 10.27
C TYR A 111 2.15 2.04 10.33
N ALA A 112 2.32 1.30 11.42
CA ALA A 112 3.50 0.48 11.68
C ALA A 112 3.51 -0.78 10.81
N ARG A 113 4.53 -0.94 9.98
CA ARG A 113 4.75 -2.14 9.14
C ARG A 113 6.22 -2.50 9.05
N PRO A 114 6.88 -2.86 10.17
CA PRO A 114 8.32 -3.17 10.20
C PRO A 114 8.69 -4.34 9.28
N VAL A 115 7.77 -5.28 9.06
CA VAL A 115 7.98 -6.44 8.15
C VAL A 115 7.83 -6.10 6.68
N THR A 116 7.55 -4.85 6.33
CA THR A 116 7.35 -4.41 4.95
C THR A 116 8.33 -3.28 4.64
N PRO A 117 9.57 -3.58 4.18
CA PRO A 117 10.65 -2.59 4.05
C PRO A 117 10.28 -1.32 3.29
N ARG A 118 9.48 -1.44 2.22
CA ARG A 118 9.03 -0.30 1.42
C ARG A 118 8.12 0.69 2.16
N ARG A 119 7.68 0.37 3.38
CA ARG A 119 6.88 1.25 4.24
C ARG A 119 7.71 2.08 5.20
N ASP A 120 9.04 1.95 5.14
CA ASP A 120 10.03 2.79 5.83
C ASP A 120 9.72 3.02 7.31
N PHE A 121 9.45 1.94 8.04
CA PHE A 121 9.11 2.02 9.45
C PHE A 121 10.18 2.76 10.25
N GLU A 122 11.44 2.42 10.04
CA GLU A 122 12.60 3.02 10.71
C GLU A 122 12.74 4.52 10.40
N ILE A 123 12.55 4.92 9.14
CA ILE A 123 12.58 6.33 8.73
C ILE A 123 11.41 7.08 9.39
N GLY A 124 10.25 6.44 9.47
CA GLY A 124 9.10 6.98 10.20
C GLY A 124 9.40 7.22 11.67
N LEU A 125 10.07 6.26 12.34
CA LEU A 125 10.50 6.42 13.74
C LEU A 125 11.46 7.60 13.92
N PHE A 126 12.46 7.76 13.04
CA PHE A 126 13.36 8.90 13.08
C PHE A 126 12.64 10.24 12.93
N ALA A 127 11.70 10.31 11.97
CA ALA A 127 10.92 11.53 11.76
C ALA A 127 10.04 11.88 12.99
N LEU A 128 9.43 10.87 13.59
CA LEU A 128 8.59 11.01 14.77
C LEU A 128 9.40 11.38 16.02
N ASP A 129 10.59 10.82 16.18
CA ASP A 129 11.50 11.18 17.27
C ASP A 129 11.90 12.67 17.18
N LEU A 130 12.26 13.14 15.98
CA LEU A 130 12.55 14.57 15.75
C LEU A 130 11.35 15.47 16.03
N LEU A 131 10.15 15.04 15.65
CA LEU A 131 8.92 15.75 15.95
C LEU A 131 8.66 15.82 17.46
N CYS A 132 8.73 14.70 18.16
CA CYS A 132 8.44 14.61 19.60
C CYS A 132 9.50 15.35 20.45
N LYS A 133 10.75 15.44 20.00
CA LYS A 133 11.77 16.31 20.63
C LYS A 133 11.41 17.80 20.53
N LYS A 134 10.78 18.23 19.43
CA LYS A 134 10.33 19.62 19.23
C LYS A 134 8.97 19.89 19.87
N MET A 135 8.12 18.89 19.99
CA MET A 135 6.76 18.98 20.50
C MET A 135 6.46 17.84 21.49
N PRO A 136 6.97 17.91 22.73
CA PRO A 136 6.88 16.83 23.71
C PRO A 136 5.43 16.49 24.14
N GLU A 137 4.49 17.39 23.89
CA GLU A 137 3.06 17.16 24.16
C GLU A 137 2.38 16.21 23.18
N VAL A 138 3.00 15.91 22.02
CA VAL A 138 2.45 15.03 21.00
C VAL A 138 2.50 13.58 21.47
N GLU A 139 1.38 12.88 21.27
CA GLU A 139 1.26 11.44 21.44
C GLU A 139 1.23 10.75 20.06
N VAL A 140 2.13 9.82 19.83
CA VAL A 140 2.12 9.02 18.60
C VAL A 140 1.25 7.79 18.78
N VAL A 141 0.38 7.51 17.81
CA VAL A 141 -0.50 6.35 17.81
C VAL A 141 -0.04 5.40 16.70
N PHE A 142 0.38 4.21 17.08
CA PHE A 142 0.76 3.15 16.15
C PHE A 142 -0.38 2.15 15.98
N ALA A 143 -0.55 1.64 14.76
CA ALA A 143 -1.35 0.46 14.48
C ALA A 143 -0.84 -0.26 13.24
N GLY A 144 -1.21 -1.54 13.08
CA GLY A 144 -0.89 -2.35 11.91
C GLY A 144 0.09 -3.49 12.17
N TRP A 145 0.88 -3.39 13.23
CA TRP A 145 1.80 -4.43 13.70
C TRP A 145 1.98 -4.33 15.21
N ASP A 146 2.36 -5.41 15.86
CA ASP A 146 2.82 -5.42 17.25
C ASP A 146 4.24 -4.84 17.30
N ILE A 147 4.39 -3.68 17.92
CA ILE A 147 5.67 -2.99 18.06
C ILE A 147 6.26 -3.11 19.47
N SER A 148 5.73 -3.97 20.32
CA SER A 148 6.17 -4.14 21.71
C SER A 148 7.65 -4.53 21.86
N THR A 149 8.26 -5.09 20.82
CA THR A 149 9.69 -5.45 20.78
C THR A 149 10.60 -4.30 20.38
N PHE A 150 10.06 -3.13 20.01
CA PHE A 150 10.83 -1.96 19.61
C PHE A 150 10.94 -0.98 20.76
N GLU A 151 12.15 -0.46 20.99
CA GLU A 151 12.36 0.68 21.90
C GLU A 151 11.91 1.98 21.24
N ILE A 152 10.78 2.53 21.68
CA ILE A 152 10.23 3.79 21.15
C ILE A 152 10.53 4.91 22.15
N PRO A 153 11.40 5.90 21.80
CA PRO A 153 11.92 6.87 22.76
C PRO A 153 11.00 8.06 23.06
N PHE A 154 9.75 8.01 22.66
CA PHE A 154 8.78 9.10 22.83
C PHE A 154 7.42 8.58 23.29
N LYS A 155 6.57 9.50 23.76
CA LYS A 155 5.22 9.17 24.21
C LYS A 155 4.40 8.57 23.07
N HIS A 156 3.94 7.35 23.25
CA HIS A 156 3.18 6.64 22.23
C HIS A 156 2.07 5.75 22.81
N LYS A 157 1.18 5.35 21.94
CA LYS A 157 0.16 4.34 22.16
C LYS A 157 0.24 3.30 21.06
N ASP A 158 0.48 2.06 21.44
CA ASP A 158 0.42 0.93 20.51
C ASP A 158 -1.00 0.34 20.50
N MET A 159 -1.60 0.30 19.31
CA MET A 159 -2.92 -0.29 19.06
C MET A 159 -2.80 -1.72 18.49
N GLY A 160 -1.58 -2.17 18.20
CA GLY A 160 -1.31 -3.49 17.63
C GLY A 160 -1.98 -3.70 16.27
N ILE A 161 -2.33 -4.96 16.00
CA ILE A 161 -3.07 -5.34 14.80
C ILE A 161 -4.55 -5.02 15.00
N MET A 162 -5.08 -4.18 14.14
CA MET A 162 -6.47 -3.74 14.19
C MET A 162 -7.29 -4.26 13.01
N SER A 163 -8.57 -4.51 13.24
CA SER A 163 -9.54 -4.71 12.15
C SER A 163 -9.83 -3.40 11.41
N ILE A 164 -10.05 -3.48 10.12
CA ILE A 164 -10.21 -2.33 9.21
C ILE A 164 -11.36 -1.42 9.66
N ASP A 165 -12.47 -1.99 10.14
CA ASP A 165 -13.66 -1.25 10.62
C ASP A 165 -13.39 -0.31 11.81
N LYS A 166 -12.25 -0.51 12.50
CA LYS A 166 -11.85 0.34 13.64
C LYS A 166 -10.92 1.48 13.24
N LEU A 167 -10.31 1.42 12.06
CA LEU A 167 -9.28 2.40 11.65
C LEU A 167 -9.84 3.81 11.49
N SER A 168 -11.04 3.98 10.93
CA SER A 168 -11.70 5.28 10.81
C SER A 168 -11.82 6.00 12.17
N LYS A 169 -12.16 5.25 13.23
CA LYS A 169 -12.23 5.80 14.59
C LYS A 169 -10.87 6.26 15.11
N VAL A 170 -9.81 5.53 14.78
CA VAL A 170 -8.45 5.90 15.19
C VAL A 170 -7.99 7.14 14.43
N TYR A 171 -8.15 7.16 13.11
CA TYR A 171 -7.79 8.31 12.28
C TYR A 171 -8.49 9.59 12.76
N SER A 172 -9.80 9.53 13.02
CA SER A 172 -10.58 10.67 13.52
C SER A 172 -10.14 11.19 14.89
N GLN A 173 -9.38 10.43 15.67
CA GLN A 173 -8.83 10.89 16.95
C GLN A 173 -7.41 11.47 16.81
N CYS A 174 -6.81 11.43 15.63
CA CYS A 174 -5.49 11.98 15.34
C CYS A 174 -5.61 13.26 14.52
N ASP A 175 -4.70 14.20 14.75
CA ASP A 175 -4.67 15.48 14.02
C ASP A 175 -4.09 15.28 12.63
N LEU A 176 -3.08 14.40 12.54
CA LEU A 176 -2.49 14.01 11.27
C LEU A 176 -2.06 12.53 11.28
N CYS A 177 -1.91 12.00 10.09
CA CYS A 177 -1.35 10.67 9.86
C CYS A 177 -0.10 10.81 8.98
N LEU A 178 1.04 10.29 9.47
CA LEU A 178 2.27 10.20 8.70
C LEU A 178 2.23 8.91 7.85
N ILE A 179 2.34 9.08 6.54
CA ILE A 179 2.23 7.99 5.56
C ILE A 179 3.50 7.97 4.73
N ILE A 180 4.30 6.93 4.90
CA ILE A 180 5.57 6.78 4.17
C ILE A 180 5.51 5.54 3.31
N SER A 181 5.96 5.66 2.06
CA SER A 181 6.13 4.54 1.16
C SER A 181 7.12 4.85 0.06
N ASN A 182 7.97 3.89 -0.28
CA ASN A 182 8.88 3.91 -1.44
C ASN A 182 8.22 3.36 -2.71
N THR A 183 6.95 2.96 -2.61
CA THR A 183 6.14 2.54 -3.75
C THR A 183 4.88 3.42 -3.81
N ASN A 184 3.69 2.87 -3.89
CA ASN A 184 2.49 3.69 -3.80
C ASN A 184 2.04 3.89 -2.34
N LEU A 185 1.24 4.95 -2.12
CA LEU A 185 0.69 5.27 -0.80
C LEU A 185 -0.55 4.42 -0.44
N SER A 186 -1.01 3.56 -1.38
CA SER A 186 -2.26 2.79 -1.23
C SER A 186 -3.49 3.71 -1.06
N LEU A 187 -4.55 3.20 -0.48
CA LEU A 187 -5.78 3.97 -0.20
C LEU A 187 -5.66 4.83 1.06
N LEU A 188 -4.61 4.65 1.83
CA LEU A 188 -4.45 5.23 3.17
C LEU A 188 -4.62 6.75 3.23
N PRO A 189 -4.09 7.57 2.30
CA PRO A 189 -4.34 9.02 2.32
C PRO A 189 -5.82 9.38 2.20
N LEU A 190 -6.55 8.70 1.34
CA LEU A 190 -7.99 8.94 1.14
C LEU A 190 -8.81 8.53 2.37
N GLU A 191 -8.50 7.38 2.95
CA GLU A 191 -9.14 6.87 4.17
C GLU A 191 -8.94 7.82 5.36
N VAL A 192 -7.72 8.33 5.50
CA VAL A 192 -7.34 9.30 6.53
C VAL A 192 -8.09 10.61 6.37
N MET A 193 -8.09 11.18 5.17
CA MET A 193 -8.79 12.44 4.86
C MET A 193 -10.30 12.29 5.02
N ALA A 194 -10.88 11.17 4.57
CA ALA A 194 -12.29 10.87 4.76
C ALA A 194 -12.69 10.75 6.25
N SER A 195 -11.74 10.35 7.10
CA SER A 195 -11.91 10.26 8.55
C SER A 195 -11.59 11.57 9.28
N ASN A 196 -11.50 12.72 8.58
CA ASN A 196 -11.25 14.05 9.12
C ASN A 196 -9.87 14.21 9.81
N SER A 197 -8.84 13.55 9.29
CA SER A 197 -7.44 13.71 9.70
C SER A 197 -6.57 14.19 8.53
N VAL A 198 -5.48 14.88 8.81
CA VAL A 198 -4.58 15.37 7.76
C VAL A 198 -3.63 14.25 7.33
N ALA A 199 -3.55 13.98 6.05
CA ALA A 199 -2.56 13.04 5.49
C ALA A 199 -1.26 13.77 5.16
N VAL A 200 -0.15 13.40 5.82
CA VAL A 200 1.20 13.87 5.53
C VAL A 200 1.95 12.71 4.86
N CYS A 201 2.25 12.86 3.58
CA CYS A 201 2.77 11.77 2.77
C CYS A 201 4.22 12.00 2.34
N SER A 202 4.99 10.91 2.20
CA SER A 202 6.27 10.96 1.50
C SER A 202 6.04 11.32 0.03
N LYS A 203 6.98 12.08 -0.54
CA LYS A 203 7.00 12.38 -1.97
C LYS A 203 7.81 11.31 -2.71
N GLY A 204 7.23 10.73 -3.75
CA GLY A 204 7.88 9.73 -4.60
C GLY A 204 7.25 9.71 -5.99
N GLU A 205 7.83 8.95 -6.91
CA GLU A 205 7.35 8.84 -8.29
C GLU A 205 5.90 8.33 -8.37
N ASN A 206 5.55 7.35 -7.54
CA ASN A 206 4.22 6.73 -7.48
C ASN A 206 3.40 7.23 -6.28
N SER A 207 3.56 8.48 -5.90
CA SER A 207 2.81 9.10 -4.78
C SER A 207 1.81 10.16 -5.25
N THR A 208 1.79 10.45 -6.55
CA THR A 208 0.82 11.37 -7.18
C THR A 208 -0.13 10.56 -8.06
N TRP A 209 -1.43 10.67 -7.81
CA TRP A 209 -2.50 10.01 -8.56
C TRP A 209 -3.72 10.89 -8.70
#